data_684dd31ed18d679e289236cbc4b4828a
#
_entry.id   684dd31ed18d679e289236cbc4b4828a
#
_cell.length_a   1.000
_cell.length_b   1.000
_cell.length_c   1.000
_cell.angle_alpha   90.00
_cell.angle_beta   90.00
_cell.angle_gamma   90.00
#
_symmetry.space_group_name_H-M   'P 1'
#
loop_
_entity.id
_entity.type
_entity.pdbx_description
1 polymer ?
#
loop_
_entity_poly.entity_id
_entity_poly.type
_entity_poly.pdbx_seq_one_letter_code
_entity_poly.pdbx_strand_id
1 'polypeptide(L)'
;MYVTKTRGSAKKVTAWQRRYHEVLTSDVVAGRNPGPRPTREWALALRQLTELSRSPTPPPSWWTPGTAFFGSVETRLDPKDYHWDGMKRLGRRDHPLFFFQFTLAGFGHFEQTSGEPQTIAPGAGFFAIIPSRHRYYLPENSPGWTFGWFGIYHPYLLARVRQQVEATGPLVTLLPDDTLTACALRLVRGAIKKDFRDRYAVELALFEFVLAYERWAHHASDRSGKRKQLLDDVRERVVAALPKAAPVDAIAADYGMSRSHFSHFFHSCTGLTPAHFATEVRVHEATRLLRETREPLKQIADACGFANANHFCKVFRRFQHLSPASYRVAVK
;
A
#
# COMPACT_ATOMS: atom_id res chain seq x y z
N MET A 1 -3.27 25.32 21.37
CA MET A 1 -1.92 25.50 21.94
C MET A 1 -1.39 24.09 22.28
N TYR A 2 -0.69 23.43 21.37
CA TYR A 2 -0.04 22.13 21.61
C TYR A 2 1.43 22.30 21.24
N VAL A 3 2.22 22.63 22.27
CA VAL A 3 3.69 22.60 22.20
C VAL A 3 4.10 21.19 22.63
N THR A 4 4.48 20.35 21.68
CA THR A 4 5.06 19.04 21.96
C THR A 4 6.52 19.22 22.37
N LYS A 5 6.84 18.72 23.55
CA LYS A 5 8.21 18.60 24.08
C LYS A 5 9.07 17.73 23.17
N THR A 6 9.95 18.34 22.37
CA THR A 6 10.90 17.66 21.47
C THR A 6 12.34 17.66 22.01
N ARG A 7 12.58 17.43 23.28
CA ARG A 7 13.94 17.40 23.86
C ARG A 7 14.49 15.99 24.15
N GLY A 8 14.23 15.00 23.30
CA GLY A 8 14.80 13.65 23.51
C GLY A 8 15.18 12.87 22.24
N SER A 9 14.84 13.41 21.08
CA SER A 9 14.76 12.63 19.83
C SER A 9 16.04 12.54 18.99
N ALA A 10 16.95 13.50 19.03
CA ALA A 10 18.06 13.59 18.07
C ALA A 10 19.08 12.43 18.15
N LYS A 11 19.38 11.92 19.35
CA LYS A 11 20.33 10.80 19.53
C LYS A 11 19.71 9.43 19.19
N LYS A 12 18.39 9.26 19.38
CA LYS A 12 17.67 8.02 19.05
C LYS A 12 17.45 7.86 17.53
N VAL A 13 17.22 8.95 16.81
CA VAL A 13 17.05 8.94 15.34
C VAL A 13 18.31 8.44 14.63
N THR A 14 19.51 8.87 15.07
CA THR A 14 20.78 8.43 14.47
C THR A 14 21.11 6.97 14.79
N ALA A 15 20.74 6.47 15.97
CA ALA A 15 20.89 5.06 16.31
C ALA A 15 19.93 4.17 15.53
N TRP A 16 18.70 4.65 15.31
CA TRP A 16 17.68 3.98 14.49
C TRP A 16 18.05 3.95 13.01
N GLN A 17 18.57 5.02 12.45
CA GLN A 17 19.04 5.05 11.05
C GLN A 17 20.16 4.03 10.80
N ARG A 18 21.06 3.81 11.75
CA ARG A 18 22.06 2.72 11.69
C ARG A 18 21.40 1.35 11.79
N ARG A 19 20.50 1.15 12.76
CA ARG A 19 19.77 -0.11 12.95
C ARG A 19 18.84 -0.44 11.76
N TYR A 20 18.28 0.56 11.11
CA TYR A 20 17.47 0.40 9.90
C TYR A 20 18.32 -0.07 8.70
N HIS A 21 19.55 0.42 8.56
CA HIS A 21 20.51 -0.10 7.57
C HIS A 21 20.92 -1.55 7.87
N GLU A 22 21.11 -1.90 9.13
CA GLU A 22 21.42 -3.27 9.55
C GLU A 22 20.26 -4.23 9.35
N VAL A 23 19.02 -3.81 9.63
CA VAL A 23 17.80 -4.61 9.42
C VAL A 23 17.55 -4.84 7.92
N LEU A 24 17.75 -3.84 7.06
CA LEU A 24 17.63 -4.00 5.60
C LEU A 24 18.68 -4.96 5.01
N THR A 25 19.82 -5.12 5.67
CA THR A 25 20.87 -6.04 5.23
C THR A 25 20.73 -7.44 5.83
N SER A 26 20.04 -7.59 6.97
CA SER A 26 19.85 -8.89 7.66
C SER A 26 18.59 -9.64 7.21
N ASP A 27 17.55 -8.98 6.72
CA ASP A 27 16.27 -9.60 6.33
C ASP A 27 16.30 -10.36 5.00
N VAL A 28 17.41 -10.33 4.27
CA VAL A 28 17.63 -11.22 3.12
C VAL A 28 17.68 -12.70 3.56
N VAL A 29 17.92 -12.97 4.85
CA VAL A 29 18.10 -14.34 5.38
C VAL A 29 16.77 -14.96 5.88
N ALA A 30 15.70 -14.18 6.14
CA ALA A 30 14.52 -14.67 6.86
C ALA A 30 13.28 -14.96 6.01
N GLY A 31 13.31 -14.84 4.66
CA GLY A 31 12.20 -15.27 3.77
C GLY A 31 10.85 -14.57 3.98
N ARG A 32 10.82 -13.49 4.74
CA ARG A 32 9.63 -12.63 4.88
C ARG A 32 9.66 -11.58 3.78
N ASN A 33 8.57 -11.46 3.05
CA ASN A 33 8.44 -10.53 1.94
C ASN A 33 8.70 -9.09 2.44
N PRO A 34 9.88 -8.50 2.24
CA PRO A 34 10.09 -7.11 2.58
C PRO A 34 9.27 -6.29 1.60
N GLY A 35 8.45 -5.39 2.08
CA GLY A 35 7.82 -4.38 1.24
C GLY A 35 8.83 -3.73 0.29
N PRO A 36 8.42 -3.07 -0.78
CA PRO A 36 9.32 -2.54 -1.79
C PRO A 36 10.44 -1.74 -1.11
N ARG A 37 11.70 -2.08 -1.43
CA ARG A 37 12.87 -1.37 -0.87
C ARG A 37 12.73 0.11 -1.21
N PRO A 38 12.96 1.02 -0.24
CA PRO A 38 12.94 2.44 -0.54
C PRO A 38 13.95 2.72 -1.65
N THR A 39 13.47 3.31 -2.74
CA THR A 39 14.34 3.72 -3.85
C THR A 39 15.32 4.78 -3.36
N ARG A 40 16.40 5.01 -4.13
CA ARG A 40 17.37 6.05 -3.83
C ARG A 40 16.70 7.44 -3.70
N GLU A 41 15.66 7.68 -4.47
CA GLU A 41 14.86 8.90 -4.48
C GLU A 41 14.07 9.07 -3.17
N TRP A 42 13.46 8.01 -2.66
CA TRP A 42 12.79 8.03 -1.35
C TRP A 42 13.77 8.28 -0.20
N ALA A 43 14.95 7.66 -0.26
CA ALA A 43 16.00 7.89 0.74
C ALA A 43 16.49 9.35 0.72
N LEU A 44 16.60 9.96 -0.47
CA LEU A 44 16.95 11.37 -0.62
C LEU A 44 15.84 12.28 -0.09
N ALA A 45 14.58 12.04 -0.46
CA ALA A 45 13.43 12.79 0.03
C ALA A 45 13.32 12.72 1.56
N LEU A 46 13.53 11.53 2.17
CA LEU A 46 13.56 11.34 3.61
C LEU A 46 14.64 12.20 4.26
N ARG A 47 15.87 12.20 3.72
CA ARG A 47 16.96 13.01 4.27
C ARG A 47 16.61 14.50 4.24
N GLN A 48 16.16 15.01 3.08
CA GLN A 48 15.78 16.41 2.91
C GLN A 48 14.68 16.82 3.88
N LEU A 49 13.60 16.06 4.00
CA LEU A 49 12.50 16.37 4.90
C LEU A 49 12.88 16.25 6.38
N THR A 50 13.71 15.26 6.72
CA THR A 50 14.19 15.07 8.12
C THR A 50 15.13 16.20 8.54
N GLU A 51 16.00 16.68 7.64
CA GLU A 51 16.87 17.83 7.90
C GLU A 51 16.05 19.11 8.10
N LEU A 52 15.05 19.33 7.26
CA LEU A 52 14.14 20.47 7.36
C LEU A 52 13.33 20.50 8.66
N SER A 53 12.88 19.34 9.14
CA SER A 53 12.10 19.25 10.39
C SER A 53 12.91 19.59 11.66
N ARG A 54 14.24 19.56 11.58
CA ARG A 54 15.14 19.90 12.69
C ARG A 54 15.34 21.39 12.92
N SER A 55 15.02 22.21 11.93
CA SER A 55 15.18 23.67 12.00
C SER A 55 13.84 24.33 11.72
N PRO A 56 12.96 24.47 12.72
CA PRO A 56 11.64 25.06 12.51
C PRO A 56 11.76 26.53 12.09
N THR A 57 11.22 26.84 10.92
CA THR A 57 11.13 28.21 10.42
C THR A 57 9.95 28.92 11.08
N PRO A 58 10.09 30.16 11.59
CA PRO A 58 8.97 30.92 12.09
C PRO A 58 7.92 31.13 10.99
N PRO A 59 6.62 31.13 11.32
CA PRO A 59 5.60 31.35 10.33
C PRO A 59 5.68 32.78 9.77
N PRO A 60 5.47 32.96 8.45
CA PRO A 60 5.33 34.28 7.88
C PRO A 60 4.09 35.00 8.44
N SER A 61 4.05 36.32 8.35
CA SER A 61 2.96 37.15 8.94
C SER A 61 1.57 36.83 8.41
N TRP A 62 1.46 36.31 7.19
CA TRP A 62 0.20 35.88 6.58
C TRP A 62 -0.25 34.48 7.01
N TRP A 63 0.61 33.72 7.68
CA TRP A 63 0.30 32.37 8.20
C TRP A 63 -0.46 32.50 9.52
N THR A 64 -1.75 32.67 9.43
CA THR A 64 -2.61 32.79 10.60
C THR A 64 -3.07 31.41 11.09
N PRO A 65 -3.50 31.27 12.38
CA PRO A 65 -4.05 30.02 12.92
C PRO A 65 -5.27 29.47 12.17
N GLY A 66 -5.90 30.25 11.31
CA GLY A 66 -7.02 29.86 10.45
C GLY A 66 -6.60 29.43 9.03
N THR A 67 -5.30 29.36 8.73
CA THR A 67 -4.84 28.83 7.43
C THR A 67 -5.27 27.37 7.31
N ALA A 68 -5.92 27.07 6.22
CA ALA A 68 -6.56 25.76 5.96
C ALA A 68 -5.58 24.59 5.78
N PHE A 69 -4.29 24.79 6.09
CA PHE A 69 -3.23 23.84 5.79
C PHE A 69 -2.15 23.79 6.89
N PHE A 70 -1.74 22.58 7.26
CA PHE A 70 -0.67 22.31 8.22
C PHE A 70 -0.10 20.90 7.97
N GLY A 71 1.15 20.67 8.33
CA GLY A 71 1.79 19.37 8.11
C GLY A 71 3.18 19.31 8.70
N SER A 72 3.74 18.12 8.73
CA SER A 72 5.08 17.87 9.28
C SER A 72 5.65 16.53 8.79
N VAL A 73 6.87 16.23 9.22
CA VAL A 73 7.46 14.90 9.24
C VAL A 73 7.62 14.44 10.67
N GLU A 74 7.20 13.23 10.96
CA GLU A 74 7.29 12.62 12.29
C GLU A 74 7.95 11.26 12.22
N THR A 75 8.65 10.89 13.31
CA THR A 75 9.15 9.54 13.54
C THR A 75 8.60 9.02 14.84
N ARG A 76 7.95 7.86 14.80
CA ARG A 76 7.40 7.15 15.95
C ARG A 76 8.13 5.84 16.14
N LEU A 77 8.55 5.59 17.40
CA LEU A 77 9.36 4.41 17.75
C LEU A 77 8.68 3.53 18.82
N ASP A 78 7.75 4.11 19.59
CA ASP A 78 6.98 3.37 20.59
C ASP A 78 5.53 3.20 20.11
N PRO A 79 5.02 1.97 20.00
CA PRO A 79 3.62 1.70 19.63
C PRO A 79 2.59 2.37 20.53
N LYS A 80 2.91 2.60 21.82
CA LYS A 80 2.02 3.24 22.78
C LYS A 80 1.82 4.73 22.50
N ASP A 81 2.76 5.36 21.82
CA ASP A 81 2.74 6.81 21.56
C ASP A 81 2.00 7.18 20.27
N TYR A 82 1.59 6.20 19.47
CA TYR A 82 0.99 6.50 18.17
C TYR A 82 -0.14 5.54 17.80
N HIS A 83 -1.33 5.92 18.25
CA HIS A 83 -2.58 5.25 17.93
C HIS A 83 -3.68 6.30 17.75
N TRP A 84 -4.28 6.38 16.57
CA TRP A 84 -5.31 7.36 16.22
C TRP A 84 -6.61 6.66 15.81
N ASP A 85 -7.70 7.14 16.39
CA ASP A 85 -9.07 6.76 16.07
C ASP A 85 -9.75 7.97 15.42
N GLY A 86 -10.19 7.82 14.19
CA GLY A 86 -10.80 8.87 13.39
C GLY A 86 -12.11 9.41 13.96
N MET A 87 -12.80 8.64 14.82
CA MET A 87 -14.03 9.09 15.50
C MET A 87 -13.72 9.90 16.78
N LYS A 88 -12.57 9.63 17.41
CA LYS A 88 -12.15 10.31 18.65
C LYS A 88 -11.32 11.55 18.38
N ARG A 89 -10.80 11.72 17.19
CA ARG A 89 -10.12 12.95 16.80
C ARG A 89 -11.14 14.07 16.70
N LEU A 90 -10.95 15.08 17.54
CA LEU A 90 -11.78 16.28 17.63
C LEU A 90 -11.61 17.19 16.40
N GLY A 91 -12.11 16.74 15.24
CA GLY A 91 -12.62 17.67 14.27
C GLY A 91 -14.03 18.05 14.76
N ARG A 92 -14.36 19.32 14.87
CA ARG A 92 -15.75 19.72 15.03
C ARG A 92 -16.50 19.05 13.88
N ARG A 93 -17.63 18.38 14.16
CA ARG A 93 -18.49 17.78 13.12
C ARG A 93 -18.84 18.81 12.05
N ASP A 94 -18.79 20.08 12.40
CA ASP A 94 -19.12 21.25 11.56
C ASP A 94 -17.95 21.66 10.63
N HIS A 95 -16.73 21.16 10.88
CA HIS A 95 -15.54 21.46 10.06
C HIS A 95 -14.74 20.19 9.80
N PRO A 96 -15.26 19.28 8.96
CA PRO A 96 -14.52 18.08 8.61
C PRO A 96 -13.24 18.47 7.87
N LEU A 97 -12.18 17.70 8.14
CA LEU A 97 -10.89 17.86 7.48
C LEU A 97 -10.42 16.54 6.93
N PHE A 98 -9.48 16.57 6.01
CA PHE A 98 -8.75 15.37 5.65
C PHE A 98 -7.27 15.51 5.93
N PHE A 99 -6.67 14.39 6.27
CA PHE A 99 -5.23 14.20 6.32
C PHE A 99 -4.78 13.33 5.17
N PHE A 100 -3.63 13.66 4.63
CA PHE A 100 -2.87 12.74 3.80
C PHE A 100 -1.57 12.41 4.53
N GLN A 101 -1.31 11.12 4.73
CA GLN A 101 -0.10 10.63 5.38
C GLN A 101 0.55 9.57 4.51
N PHE A 102 1.88 9.63 4.37
CA PHE A 102 2.64 8.68 3.57
C PHE A 102 3.94 8.30 4.26
N THR A 103 4.34 7.04 4.07
CA THR A 103 5.51 6.48 4.73
C THR A 103 6.79 6.84 4.00
N LEU A 104 7.78 7.30 4.76
CA LEU A 104 9.14 7.58 4.31
C LEU A 104 10.09 6.44 4.72
N ALA A 105 9.91 5.86 5.92
CA ALA A 105 10.72 4.74 6.42
C ALA A 105 9.96 3.94 7.48
N GLY A 106 10.28 2.65 7.62
CA GLY A 106 9.54 1.75 8.50
C GLY A 106 8.14 1.47 7.98
N PHE A 107 7.19 1.18 8.85
CA PHE A 107 5.80 0.98 8.47
C PHE A 107 4.84 1.23 9.64
N GLY A 108 3.61 1.60 9.30
CA GLY A 108 2.47 1.62 10.20
C GLY A 108 1.31 0.80 9.67
N HIS A 109 0.25 0.74 10.43
CA HIS A 109 -1.00 0.11 10.01
C HIS A 109 -2.11 1.15 9.85
N PHE A 110 -2.96 0.93 8.85
CA PHE A 110 -4.23 1.62 8.66
C PHE A 110 -5.34 0.58 8.55
N GLU A 111 -6.45 0.80 9.24
CA GLU A 111 -7.63 -0.07 9.17
C GLU A 111 -8.93 0.72 9.08
N GLN A 112 -9.89 0.18 8.35
CA GLN A 112 -11.29 0.60 8.38
C GLN A 112 -12.09 -0.37 9.26
N THR A 113 -13.23 0.06 9.76
CA THR A 113 -14.04 -0.62 10.81
C THR A 113 -14.31 -2.11 10.58
N SER A 114 -14.26 -2.60 9.36
CA SER A 114 -14.60 -3.98 9.00
C SER A 114 -13.51 -4.70 8.20
N GLY A 115 -12.29 -4.15 8.16
CA GLY A 115 -11.20 -4.68 7.36
C GLY A 115 -9.99 -5.12 8.19
N GLU A 116 -9.20 -6.01 7.60
CA GLU A 116 -7.88 -6.36 8.14
C GLU A 116 -6.94 -5.15 8.11
N PRO A 117 -6.05 -5.00 9.10
CA PRO A 117 -5.05 -3.95 9.11
C PRO A 117 -4.17 -3.98 7.85
N GLN A 118 -4.10 -2.86 7.15
CA GLN A 118 -3.29 -2.70 5.94
C GLN A 118 -1.95 -2.09 6.32
N THR A 119 -0.85 -2.72 5.89
CA THR A 119 0.50 -2.21 6.14
C THR A 119 0.82 -1.04 5.21
N ILE A 120 1.18 0.09 5.79
CA ILE A 120 1.58 1.31 5.08
C ILE A 120 3.11 1.42 5.12
N ALA A 121 3.75 0.84 4.12
CA ALA A 121 5.21 0.82 3.94
C ALA A 121 5.69 1.99 3.04
N PRO A 122 7.01 2.23 2.87
CA PRO A 122 7.52 3.22 1.93
C PRO A 122 6.95 3.03 0.51
N GLY A 123 6.52 4.12 -0.09
CA GLY A 123 5.77 4.10 -1.36
C GLY A 123 4.27 3.95 -1.20
N ALA A 124 3.76 3.90 0.03
CA ALA A 124 2.33 3.91 0.32
C ALA A 124 1.93 5.12 1.18
N GLY A 125 0.72 5.59 0.97
CA GLY A 125 0.06 6.62 1.76
C GLY A 125 -1.42 6.33 1.92
N PHE A 126 -2.08 7.16 2.71
CA PHE A 126 -3.53 7.06 2.91
C PHE A 126 -4.17 8.42 3.18
N PHE A 127 -5.45 8.50 2.84
CA PHE A 127 -6.32 9.58 3.26
C PHE A 127 -7.10 9.20 4.51
N ALA A 128 -7.09 10.09 5.51
CA ALA A 128 -7.92 10.01 6.70
C ALA A 128 -8.89 11.20 6.71
N ILE A 129 -10.16 10.94 6.44
CA ILE A 129 -11.23 11.96 6.53
C ILE A 129 -11.75 11.95 7.94
N ILE A 130 -11.74 13.09 8.64
CA ILE A 130 -12.15 13.24 10.04
C ILE A 130 -13.39 14.13 10.16
N PRO A 131 -14.44 13.63 10.78
CA PRO A 131 -14.58 12.32 11.42
C PRO A 131 -14.92 11.19 10.44
N SER A 132 -14.30 10.04 10.59
CA SER A 132 -14.77 8.79 9.97
C SER A 132 -14.26 7.56 10.74
N ARG A 133 -14.84 6.40 10.47
CA ARG A 133 -14.51 5.14 11.16
C ARG A 133 -13.27 4.51 10.56
N HIS A 134 -12.10 4.89 11.06
CA HIS A 134 -10.81 4.32 10.72
C HIS A 134 -9.86 4.43 11.91
N ARG A 135 -8.82 3.61 11.92
CA ARG A 135 -7.69 3.69 12.85
C ARG A 135 -6.38 3.61 12.09
N TYR A 136 -5.36 4.29 12.62
CA TYR A 136 -3.99 4.10 12.15
C TYR A 136 -3.03 4.22 13.32
N TYR A 137 -2.01 3.38 13.30
CA TYR A 137 -1.15 3.19 14.46
C TYR A 137 0.21 2.58 14.08
N LEU A 138 1.15 2.68 15.01
CA LEU A 138 2.42 1.97 14.95
C LEU A 138 2.22 0.57 15.55
N PRO A 139 2.33 -0.53 14.77
CA PRO A 139 2.21 -1.88 15.32
C PRO A 139 3.46 -2.31 16.08
N GLU A 140 3.30 -3.24 17.04
CA GLU A 140 4.39 -3.72 17.91
C GLU A 140 5.55 -4.36 17.14
N ASN A 141 5.29 -4.97 16.01
CA ASN A 141 6.29 -5.61 15.15
C ASN A 141 6.99 -4.63 14.19
N SER A 142 6.66 -3.33 14.23
CA SER A 142 7.34 -2.33 13.40
C SER A 142 8.65 -1.88 14.03
N PRO A 143 9.73 -1.73 13.24
CA PRO A 143 10.99 -1.15 13.74
C PRO A 143 10.88 0.35 14.04
N GLY A 144 9.74 0.95 13.73
CA GLY A 144 9.42 2.36 13.81
C GLY A 144 8.73 2.84 12.55
N TRP A 145 8.16 4.05 12.59
CA TRP A 145 7.44 4.65 11.47
C TRP A 145 7.84 6.11 11.29
N THR A 146 8.51 6.41 10.19
CA THR A 146 8.78 7.78 9.74
C THR A 146 7.86 8.10 8.57
N PHE A 147 7.09 9.17 8.69
CA PHE A 147 6.09 9.55 7.70
C PHE A 147 6.00 11.07 7.55
N GLY A 148 5.67 11.50 6.34
CA GLY A 148 5.22 12.86 6.05
C GLY A 148 3.70 12.91 6.09
N TRP A 149 3.15 14.02 6.57
CA TRP A 149 1.71 14.22 6.59
C TRP A 149 1.32 15.68 6.47
N PHE A 150 0.12 15.92 6.00
CA PHE A 150 -0.53 17.23 6.04
C PHE A 150 -2.03 17.10 6.20
N GLY A 151 -2.63 18.11 6.82
CA GLY A 151 -4.06 18.25 7.03
C GLY A 151 -4.62 19.48 6.34
N ILE A 152 -5.84 19.37 5.83
CA ILE A 152 -6.49 20.42 5.03
C ILE A 152 -7.93 20.62 5.50
N TYR A 153 -8.24 21.87 5.85
CA TYR A 153 -9.60 22.37 6.07
C TYR A 153 -10.06 23.14 4.82
N HIS A 154 -10.67 22.45 3.89
CA HIS A 154 -11.19 23.09 2.68
C HIS A 154 -12.40 22.31 2.16
N PRO A 155 -13.63 22.81 2.36
CA PRO A 155 -14.84 22.03 2.08
C PRO A 155 -14.93 21.51 0.64
N TYR A 156 -14.55 22.33 -0.33
CA TYR A 156 -14.56 21.95 -1.74
C TYR A 156 -13.56 20.84 -2.06
N LEU A 157 -12.30 20.97 -1.59
CA LEU A 157 -11.27 19.93 -1.81
C LEU A 157 -11.60 18.66 -1.06
N LEU A 158 -12.16 18.77 0.16
CA LEU A 158 -12.63 17.63 0.93
C LEU A 158 -13.72 16.85 0.18
N ALA A 159 -14.67 17.53 -0.44
CA ALA A 159 -15.73 16.86 -1.22
C ALA A 159 -15.14 16.06 -2.39
N ARG A 160 -14.17 16.63 -3.10
CA ARG A 160 -13.46 15.97 -4.20
C ARG A 160 -12.66 14.76 -3.74
N VAL A 161 -11.88 14.91 -2.67
CA VAL A 161 -11.11 13.80 -2.08
C VAL A 161 -12.03 12.69 -1.59
N ARG A 162 -13.14 13.04 -0.93
CA ARG A 162 -14.12 12.06 -0.46
C ARG A 162 -14.70 11.23 -1.59
N GLN A 163 -15.08 11.83 -2.69
CA GLN A 163 -15.58 11.13 -3.87
C GLN A 163 -14.57 10.10 -4.39
N GLN A 164 -13.28 10.45 -4.46
CA GLN A 164 -12.25 9.52 -4.90
C GLN A 164 -11.99 8.41 -3.88
N VAL A 165 -11.94 8.74 -2.58
CA VAL A 165 -11.75 7.74 -1.50
C VAL A 165 -12.91 6.74 -1.47
N GLU A 166 -14.15 7.18 -1.71
CA GLU A 166 -15.31 6.29 -1.82
C GLU A 166 -15.22 5.36 -3.03
N ALA A 167 -14.66 5.82 -4.14
CA ALA A 167 -14.52 5.04 -5.37
C ALA A 167 -13.32 4.07 -5.36
N THR A 168 -12.18 4.48 -4.82
CA THR A 168 -10.90 3.74 -4.93
C THR A 168 -10.34 3.24 -3.59
N GLY A 169 -10.99 3.57 -2.49
CA GLY A 169 -10.47 3.35 -1.14
C GLY A 169 -9.50 4.45 -0.69
N PRO A 170 -9.11 4.43 0.61
CA PRO A 170 -8.27 5.47 1.19
C PRO A 170 -6.78 5.31 0.88
N LEU A 171 -6.33 4.14 0.42
CA LEU A 171 -4.91 3.84 0.23
C LEU A 171 -4.41 4.33 -1.12
N VAL A 172 -3.19 4.84 -1.13
CA VAL A 172 -2.56 5.42 -2.31
C VAL A 172 -1.15 4.85 -2.47
N THR A 173 -0.80 4.45 -3.69
CA THR A 173 0.58 4.11 -4.05
C THR A 173 1.27 5.35 -4.59
N LEU A 174 2.44 5.66 -4.05
CA LEU A 174 3.28 6.77 -4.43
C LEU A 174 4.53 6.26 -5.13
N LEU A 175 4.71 6.61 -6.38
CA LEU A 175 5.91 6.31 -7.14
C LEU A 175 6.85 7.53 -7.14
N PRO A 176 8.18 7.34 -7.14
CA PRO A 176 9.14 8.46 -7.08
C PRO A 176 8.94 9.52 -8.17
N ASP A 177 8.62 9.08 -9.38
CA ASP A 177 8.46 9.95 -10.56
C ASP A 177 7.02 10.41 -10.80
N ASP A 178 6.12 10.15 -9.85
CA ASP A 178 4.70 10.51 -10.00
C ASP A 178 4.46 11.97 -9.56
N THR A 179 3.63 12.68 -10.33
CA THR A 179 3.18 14.04 -10.02
C THR A 179 2.52 14.13 -8.63
N LEU A 180 1.75 13.11 -8.25
CA LEU A 180 1.10 13.06 -6.92
C LEU A 180 2.15 13.05 -5.80
N THR A 181 3.21 12.25 -5.97
CA THR A 181 4.33 12.18 -5.02
C THR A 181 5.04 13.52 -4.92
N ALA A 182 5.36 14.16 -6.06
CA ALA A 182 5.99 15.47 -6.08
C ALA A 182 5.14 16.53 -5.38
N CYS A 183 3.83 16.55 -5.62
CA CYS A 183 2.90 17.46 -4.94
C CYS A 183 2.84 17.21 -3.43
N ALA A 184 2.78 15.94 -2.98
CA ALA A 184 2.76 15.60 -1.57
C ALA A 184 4.04 16.06 -0.84
N LEU A 185 5.22 15.79 -1.43
CA LEU A 185 6.51 16.24 -0.90
C LEU A 185 6.61 17.76 -0.83
N ARG A 186 6.15 18.46 -1.88
CA ARG A 186 6.11 19.94 -1.91
C ARG A 186 5.24 20.50 -0.79
N LEU A 187 4.07 19.91 -0.55
CA LEU A 187 3.17 20.34 0.52
C LEU A 187 3.80 20.14 1.90
N VAL A 188 4.33 18.94 2.20
CA VAL A 188 5.00 18.68 3.48
C VAL A 188 6.18 19.62 3.69
N ARG A 189 7.02 19.81 2.67
CA ARG A 189 8.14 20.77 2.71
C ARG A 189 7.66 22.20 2.99
N GLY A 190 6.64 22.64 2.27
CA GLY A 190 6.07 23.98 2.44
C GLY A 190 5.44 24.19 3.80
N ALA A 191 4.80 23.14 4.38
CA ALA A 191 4.28 23.17 5.74
C ALA A 191 5.38 23.33 6.81
N ILE A 192 6.53 22.65 6.61
CA ILE A 192 7.68 22.72 7.52
C ILE A 192 8.40 24.04 7.41
N LYS A 193 8.78 24.44 6.17
CA LYS A 193 9.54 25.67 5.90
C LYS A 193 8.72 26.92 6.00
N LYS A 194 7.39 26.80 5.80
CA LYS A 194 6.47 27.93 5.69
C LYS A 194 6.90 28.93 4.62
N ASP A 195 7.49 28.41 3.52
CA ASP A 195 8.11 29.14 2.43
C ASP A 195 7.18 29.39 1.23
N PHE A 196 5.87 29.14 1.40
CA PHE A 196 4.89 29.61 0.41
C PHE A 196 4.85 31.14 0.43
N ARG A 197 4.83 31.73 -0.77
CA ARG A 197 4.85 33.18 -0.96
C ARG A 197 3.68 33.89 -0.25
N ASP A 198 2.48 33.30 -0.35
CA ASP A 198 1.24 33.81 0.19
C ASP A 198 0.19 32.69 0.30
N ARG A 199 -0.99 33.02 0.83
CA ARG A 199 -2.11 32.05 0.97
C ARG A 199 -2.58 31.48 -0.37
N TYR A 200 -2.50 32.24 -1.45
CA TYR A 200 -2.92 31.79 -2.78
C TYR A 200 -1.98 30.75 -3.34
N ALA A 201 -0.67 30.89 -3.07
CA ALA A 201 0.31 29.87 -3.41
C ALA A 201 0.08 28.55 -2.66
N VAL A 202 -0.41 28.61 -1.41
CA VAL A 202 -0.86 27.42 -0.66
C VAL A 202 -2.08 26.81 -1.33
N GLU A 203 -3.12 27.60 -1.61
CA GLU A 203 -4.32 27.11 -2.27
C GLU A 203 -4.01 26.47 -3.62
N LEU A 204 -3.19 27.11 -4.44
CA LEU A 204 -2.75 26.55 -5.72
C LEU A 204 -2.08 25.19 -5.55
N ALA A 205 -1.15 25.06 -4.59
CA ALA A 205 -0.48 23.80 -4.33
C ALA A 205 -1.43 22.71 -3.82
N LEU A 206 -2.46 23.07 -3.05
CA LEU A 206 -3.51 22.14 -2.60
C LEU A 206 -4.38 21.66 -3.76
N PHE A 207 -4.76 22.57 -4.68
CA PHE A 207 -5.49 22.19 -5.88
C PHE A 207 -4.67 21.30 -6.79
N GLU A 208 -3.39 21.63 -7.01
CA GLU A 208 -2.46 20.79 -7.79
C GLU A 208 -2.38 19.37 -7.23
N PHE A 209 -2.28 19.23 -5.89
CA PHE A 209 -2.27 17.93 -5.23
C PHE A 209 -3.58 17.16 -5.45
N VAL A 210 -4.74 17.79 -5.26
CA VAL A 210 -6.03 17.12 -5.44
C VAL A 210 -6.25 16.71 -6.89
N LEU A 211 -5.90 17.55 -7.85
CA LEU A 211 -5.95 17.21 -9.28
C LEU A 211 -5.00 16.06 -9.63
N ALA A 212 -3.79 16.04 -9.05
CA ALA A 212 -2.85 14.94 -9.23
C ALA A 212 -3.41 13.64 -8.63
N TYR A 213 -4.09 13.71 -7.47
CA TYR A 213 -4.75 12.57 -6.85
C TYR A 213 -5.91 12.04 -7.70
N GLU A 214 -6.76 12.90 -8.23
CA GLU A 214 -7.86 12.48 -9.10
C GLU A 214 -7.35 11.81 -10.38
N ARG A 215 -6.30 12.35 -10.98
CA ARG A 215 -5.63 11.72 -12.12
C ARG A 215 -5.05 10.36 -11.74
N TRP A 216 -4.41 10.25 -10.58
CA TRP A 216 -3.90 9.00 -10.05
C TRP A 216 -5.05 7.99 -9.83
N ALA A 217 -6.16 8.42 -9.21
CA ALA A 217 -7.33 7.58 -8.95
C ALA A 217 -7.97 7.08 -10.25
N HIS A 218 -8.10 7.95 -11.27
CA HIS A 218 -8.57 7.56 -12.59
C HIS A 218 -7.68 6.49 -13.22
N HIS A 219 -6.38 6.68 -13.22
CA HIS A 219 -5.43 5.68 -13.74
C HIS A 219 -5.34 4.43 -12.86
N ALA A 220 -5.55 4.53 -11.55
CA ALA A 220 -5.61 3.38 -10.66
C ALA A 220 -6.85 2.52 -10.93
N SER A 221 -7.99 3.13 -11.16
CA SER A 221 -9.24 2.46 -11.57
C SER A 221 -9.07 1.74 -12.92
N ASP A 222 -8.50 2.42 -13.90
CA ASP A 222 -8.21 1.85 -15.23
C ASP A 222 -7.21 0.69 -15.14
N ARG A 223 -6.12 0.86 -14.36
CA ARG A 223 -5.16 -0.23 -14.09
C ARG A 223 -5.78 -1.40 -13.34
N SER A 224 -6.69 -1.14 -12.38
CA SER A 224 -7.41 -2.19 -11.66
C SER A 224 -8.33 -2.97 -12.59
N GLY A 225 -9.06 -2.29 -13.47
CA GLY A 225 -9.87 -2.92 -14.50
C GLY A 225 -9.05 -3.79 -15.47
N LYS A 226 -7.96 -3.26 -16.01
CA LYS A 226 -7.04 -3.98 -16.89
C LYS A 226 -6.35 -5.15 -16.18
N ARG A 227 -5.96 -4.97 -14.91
CA ARG A 227 -5.40 -6.04 -14.09
C ARG A 227 -6.41 -7.17 -13.89
N LYS A 228 -7.64 -6.84 -13.52
CA LYS A 228 -8.71 -7.82 -13.36
C LYS A 228 -8.96 -8.57 -14.65
N GLN A 229 -9.10 -7.86 -15.76
CA GLN A 229 -9.31 -8.46 -17.08
C GLN A 229 -8.16 -9.39 -17.46
N LEU A 230 -6.90 -9.00 -17.23
CA LEU A 230 -5.73 -9.84 -17.51
C LEU A 230 -5.73 -11.11 -16.63
N LEU A 231 -6.08 -11.00 -15.34
CA LEU A 231 -6.17 -12.16 -14.46
C LEU A 231 -7.30 -13.11 -14.87
N ASP A 232 -8.47 -12.58 -15.22
CA ASP A 232 -9.62 -13.36 -15.64
C ASP A 232 -9.31 -14.08 -16.97
N ASP A 233 -8.72 -13.39 -17.94
CA ASP A 233 -8.33 -13.94 -19.24
C ASP A 233 -7.27 -15.06 -19.11
N VAL A 234 -6.24 -14.86 -18.29
CA VAL A 234 -5.25 -15.91 -18.02
C VAL A 234 -5.86 -17.07 -17.24
N ARG A 235 -6.78 -16.82 -16.31
CA ARG A 235 -7.52 -17.87 -15.60
C ARG A 235 -8.32 -18.73 -16.54
N GLU A 236 -9.09 -18.15 -17.44
CA GLU A 236 -9.89 -18.86 -18.43
C GLU A 236 -9.03 -19.77 -19.29
N ARG A 237 -7.86 -19.29 -19.76
CA ARG A 237 -6.92 -20.07 -20.55
C ARG A 237 -6.34 -21.26 -19.78
N VAL A 238 -5.99 -21.04 -18.51
CA VAL A 238 -5.49 -22.14 -17.65
C VAL A 238 -6.55 -23.19 -17.42
N VAL A 239 -7.80 -22.79 -17.15
CA VAL A 239 -8.92 -23.73 -16.94
C VAL A 239 -9.25 -24.46 -18.24
N ALA A 240 -9.31 -23.78 -19.37
CA ALA A 240 -9.59 -24.37 -20.68
C ALA A 240 -8.52 -25.38 -21.12
N ALA A 241 -7.29 -25.21 -20.68
CA ALA A 241 -6.20 -26.15 -21.01
C ALA A 241 -6.22 -27.44 -20.16
N LEU A 242 -6.96 -27.49 -19.05
CA LEU A 242 -7.01 -28.68 -18.20
C LEU A 242 -7.57 -29.90 -18.95
N PRO A 243 -7.10 -31.12 -18.68
CA PRO A 243 -6.09 -31.49 -17.67
C PRO A 243 -4.63 -31.27 -18.06
N LYS A 244 -4.35 -30.76 -19.25
CA LYS A 244 -2.99 -30.40 -19.68
C LYS A 244 -2.63 -29.05 -19.05
N ALA A 245 -1.50 -28.98 -18.35
CA ALA A 245 -1.02 -27.72 -17.82
C ALA A 245 -0.74 -26.75 -18.98
N ALA A 246 -1.42 -25.59 -19.01
CA ALA A 246 -1.13 -24.54 -19.99
C ALA A 246 0.32 -24.06 -19.80
N PRO A 247 1.22 -24.27 -20.74
CA PRO A 247 2.57 -23.72 -20.65
C PRO A 247 2.50 -22.19 -20.77
N VAL A 248 3.30 -21.50 -19.98
CA VAL A 248 3.37 -20.03 -20.02
C VAL A 248 3.70 -19.52 -21.42
N ASP A 249 4.45 -20.32 -22.20
CA ASP A 249 4.78 -19.99 -23.60
C ASP A 249 3.55 -19.92 -24.51
N ALA A 250 2.59 -20.81 -24.32
CA ALA A 250 1.34 -20.80 -25.10
C ALA A 250 0.49 -19.57 -24.73
N ILE A 251 0.39 -19.25 -23.43
CA ILE A 251 -0.31 -18.05 -22.99
C ILE A 251 0.38 -16.80 -23.54
N ALA A 252 1.71 -16.73 -23.50
CA ALA A 252 2.48 -15.61 -24.02
C ALA A 252 2.28 -15.41 -25.54
N ALA A 253 2.22 -16.50 -26.29
CA ALA A 253 1.99 -16.47 -27.73
C ALA A 253 0.64 -15.85 -28.10
N ASP A 254 -0.41 -16.13 -27.33
CA ASP A 254 -1.73 -15.52 -27.51
C ASP A 254 -1.72 -13.99 -27.33
N TYR A 255 -0.78 -13.47 -26.56
CA TYR A 255 -0.55 -12.03 -26.39
C TYR A 255 0.47 -11.46 -27.40
N GLY A 256 0.94 -12.27 -28.37
CA GLY A 256 1.98 -11.84 -29.30
C GLY A 256 3.33 -11.56 -28.66
N MET A 257 3.61 -12.14 -27.49
CA MET A 257 4.81 -11.90 -26.70
C MET A 257 5.68 -13.13 -26.55
N SER A 258 7.00 -12.93 -26.40
CA SER A 258 7.87 -13.98 -25.90
C SER A 258 7.54 -14.30 -24.43
N ARG A 259 7.86 -15.52 -23.98
CA ARG A 259 7.67 -15.93 -22.57
C ARG A 259 8.26 -14.95 -21.55
N SER A 260 9.49 -14.48 -21.83
CA SER A 260 10.17 -13.53 -20.94
C SER A 260 9.43 -12.20 -20.89
N HIS A 261 9.06 -11.66 -22.05
CA HIS A 261 8.33 -10.40 -22.15
C HIS A 261 6.96 -10.49 -21.44
N PHE A 262 6.19 -11.56 -21.71
CA PHE A 262 4.92 -11.79 -21.03
C PHE A 262 5.08 -11.94 -19.50
N SER A 263 6.12 -12.64 -19.04
CA SER A 263 6.37 -12.81 -17.61
C SER A 263 6.66 -11.46 -16.93
N HIS A 264 7.45 -10.59 -17.56
CA HIS A 264 7.69 -9.23 -17.07
C HIS A 264 6.43 -8.38 -17.12
N PHE A 265 5.71 -8.39 -18.23
CA PHE A 265 4.44 -7.66 -18.38
C PHE A 265 3.41 -8.11 -17.34
N PHE A 266 3.16 -9.40 -17.21
CA PHE A 266 2.20 -9.95 -16.25
C PHE A 266 2.59 -9.59 -14.82
N HIS A 267 3.88 -9.73 -14.47
CA HIS A 267 4.37 -9.37 -13.14
C HIS A 267 4.24 -7.87 -12.86
N SER A 268 4.55 -7.00 -13.82
CA SER A 268 4.38 -5.55 -13.66
C SER A 268 2.92 -5.14 -13.45
N CYS A 269 1.98 -5.82 -14.11
CA CYS A 269 0.55 -5.54 -13.98
C CYS A 269 -0.09 -6.13 -12.72
N THR A 270 0.37 -7.32 -12.29
CA THR A 270 -0.33 -8.11 -11.26
C THR A 270 0.43 -8.29 -9.95
N GLY A 271 1.76 -8.11 -9.99
CA GLY A 271 2.66 -8.46 -8.88
C GLY A 271 2.95 -9.96 -8.76
N LEU A 272 2.38 -10.80 -9.64
CA LEU A 272 2.51 -12.25 -9.62
C LEU A 272 3.29 -12.73 -10.85
N THR A 273 3.97 -13.87 -10.73
CA THR A 273 4.48 -14.54 -11.93
C THR A 273 3.36 -15.36 -12.59
N PRO A 274 3.33 -15.48 -13.94
CA PRO A 274 2.31 -16.28 -14.62
C PRO A 274 2.26 -17.74 -14.15
N ALA A 275 3.42 -18.34 -13.88
CA ALA A 275 3.50 -19.72 -13.39
C ALA A 275 2.92 -19.89 -11.98
N HIS A 276 3.13 -18.91 -11.09
CA HIS A 276 2.53 -18.90 -9.75
C HIS A 276 1.01 -18.79 -9.86
N PHE A 277 0.51 -17.83 -10.64
CA PHE A 277 -0.91 -17.62 -10.84
C PHE A 277 -1.60 -18.84 -11.50
N ALA A 278 -0.99 -19.43 -12.53
CA ALA A 278 -1.51 -20.65 -13.14
C ALA A 278 -1.59 -21.83 -12.12
N THR A 279 -0.64 -21.91 -11.20
CA THR A 279 -0.67 -22.92 -10.13
C THR A 279 -1.79 -22.65 -9.13
N GLU A 280 -2.01 -21.39 -8.76
CA GLU A 280 -3.12 -20.96 -7.90
C GLU A 280 -4.47 -21.31 -8.51
N VAL A 281 -4.66 -21.04 -9.81
CA VAL A 281 -5.89 -21.39 -10.54
C VAL A 281 -6.15 -22.90 -10.50
N ARG A 282 -5.12 -23.74 -10.73
CA ARG A 282 -5.26 -25.22 -10.65
C ARG A 282 -5.59 -25.70 -9.24
N VAL A 283 -5.02 -25.08 -8.21
CA VAL A 283 -5.37 -25.38 -6.81
C VAL A 283 -6.80 -24.98 -6.53
N HIS A 284 -7.27 -23.82 -7.02
CA HIS A 284 -8.64 -23.38 -6.87
C HIS A 284 -9.63 -24.35 -7.52
N GLU A 285 -9.33 -24.86 -8.72
CA GLU A 285 -10.14 -25.88 -9.39
C GLU A 285 -10.15 -27.20 -8.59
N ALA A 286 -9.02 -27.60 -8.05
CA ALA A 286 -8.94 -28.77 -7.19
C ALA A 286 -9.78 -28.60 -5.90
N THR A 287 -9.86 -27.38 -5.30
CA THR A 287 -10.74 -27.12 -4.15
C THR A 287 -12.21 -27.26 -4.53
N ARG A 288 -12.59 -26.83 -5.74
CA ARG A 288 -13.96 -27.03 -6.25
C ARG A 288 -14.27 -28.52 -6.39
N LEU A 289 -13.41 -29.30 -7.03
CA LEU A 289 -13.60 -30.74 -7.19
C LEU A 289 -13.63 -31.50 -5.87
N LEU A 290 -12.77 -31.14 -4.90
CA LEU A 290 -12.77 -31.74 -3.56
C LEU A 290 -14.08 -31.52 -2.81
N ARG A 291 -14.73 -30.38 -3.01
CA ARG A 291 -16.01 -30.01 -2.40
C ARG A 291 -17.20 -30.66 -3.10
N GLU A 292 -17.18 -30.68 -4.44
CA GLU A 292 -18.32 -31.07 -5.26
C GLU A 292 -18.35 -32.56 -5.60
N THR A 293 -17.20 -33.26 -5.51
CA THR A 293 -17.08 -34.65 -5.91
C THR A 293 -16.52 -35.57 -4.82
N ARG A 294 -16.62 -36.87 -5.04
CA ARG A 294 -15.97 -37.91 -4.21
C ARG A 294 -14.80 -38.57 -4.92
N GLU A 295 -14.32 -37.98 -6.02
CA GLU A 295 -13.24 -38.54 -6.80
C GLU A 295 -11.97 -38.77 -5.97
N PRO A 296 -11.21 -39.84 -6.26
CA PRO A 296 -9.92 -40.09 -5.66
C PRO A 296 -8.95 -38.94 -5.88
N LEU A 297 -8.08 -38.66 -4.90
CA LEU A 297 -7.11 -37.55 -4.99
C LEU A 297 -6.22 -37.64 -6.22
N LYS A 298 -5.94 -38.86 -6.69
CA LYS A 298 -5.17 -39.09 -7.93
C LYS A 298 -5.91 -38.52 -9.15
N GLN A 299 -7.20 -38.82 -9.28
CA GLN A 299 -8.02 -38.33 -10.40
C GLN A 299 -8.16 -36.80 -10.36
N ILE A 300 -8.34 -36.21 -9.17
CA ILE A 300 -8.36 -34.75 -9.03
C ILE A 300 -7.01 -34.13 -9.40
N ALA A 301 -5.89 -34.76 -9.01
CA ALA A 301 -4.57 -34.30 -9.40
C ALA A 301 -4.40 -34.31 -10.93
N ASP A 302 -4.79 -35.41 -11.56
CA ASP A 302 -4.72 -35.56 -13.02
C ASP A 302 -5.66 -34.54 -13.72
N ALA A 303 -6.90 -34.40 -13.27
CA ALA A 303 -7.88 -33.45 -13.80
C ALA A 303 -7.42 -31.99 -13.70
N CYS A 304 -6.66 -31.64 -12.66
CA CYS A 304 -6.09 -30.30 -12.46
C CYS A 304 -4.69 -30.12 -13.05
N GLY A 305 -4.20 -31.05 -13.84
CA GLY A 305 -2.94 -30.95 -14.55
C GLY A 305 -1.70 -31.01 -13.67
N PHE A 306 -1.76 -31.70 -12.52
CA PHE A 306 -0.58 -31.95 -11.67
C PHE A 306 0.15 -33.23 -12.16
N ALA A 307 1.48 -33.21 -12.09
CA ALA A 307 2.29 -34.33 -12.57
C ALA A 307 1.99 -35.67 -11.87
N ASN A 308 1.58 -35.64 -10.62
CA ASN A 308 1.15 -36.79 -9.81
C ASN A 308 0.49 -36.34 -8.52
N ALA A 309 -0.17 -37.29 -7.80
CA ALA A 309 -0.85 -37.03 -6.54
C ALA A 309 0.07 -36.48 -5.43
N ASN A 310 1.34 -36.90 -5.36
CA ASN A 310 2.28 -36.42 -4.37
C ASN A 310 2.64 -34.95 -4.60
N HIS A 311 2.92 -34.58 -5.85
CA HIS A 311 3.14 -33.18 -6.26
C HIS A 311 1.91 -32.33 -5.94
N PHE A 312 0.72 -32.79 -6.30
CA PHE A 312 -0.56 -32.16 -5.96
C PHE A 312 -0.70 -31.91 -4.45
N CYS A 313 -0.54 -32.93 -3.62
CA CYS A 313 -0.67 -32.80 -2.17
C CYS A 313 0.30 -31.77 -1.58
N LYS A 314 1.55 -31.75 -2.05
CA LYS A 314 2.57 -30.78 -1.62
C LYS A 314 2.20 -29.35 -2.01
N VAL A 315 1.79 -29.14 -3.26
CA VAL A 315 1.39 -27.81 -3.76
C VAL A 315 0.12 -27.34 -3.08
N PHE A 316 -0.90 -28.19 -3.01
CA PHE A 316 -2.18 -27.87 -2.38
C PHE A 316 -2.00 -27.42 -0.91
N ARG A 317 -1.19 -28.16 -0.13
CA ARG A 317 -0.88 -27.81 1.26
C ARG A 317 -0.17 -26.45 1.37
N ARG A 318 0.67 -26.12 0.40
CA ARG A 318 1.36 -24.81 0.37
C ARG A 318 0.38 -23.65 0.20
N PHE A 319 -0.67 -23.83 -0.62
CA PHE A 319 -1.65 -22.77 -0.90
C PHE A 319 -2.82 -22.73 0.10
N GLN A 320 -3.28 -23.90 0.56
CA GLN A 320 -4.48 -24.03 1.41
C GLN A 320 -4.16 -24.26 2.89
N HIS A 321 -2.88 -24.42 3.26
CA HIS A 321 -2.40 -24.75 4.61
C HIS A 321 -2.95 -26.06 5.19
N LEU A 322 -3.77 -26.81 4.44
CA LEU A 322 -4.34 -28.11 4.77
C LEU A 322 -3.98 -29.12 3.69
N SER A 323 -3.95 -30.42 4.05
CA SER A 323 -3.85 -31.46 3.03
C SER A 323 -5.18 -31.57 2.26
N PRO A 324 -5.17 -32.02 0.98
CA PRO A 324 -6.41 -32.23 0.22
C PRO A 324 -7.42 -33.14 0.94
N ALA A 325 -6.95 -34.18 1.65
CA ALA A 325 -7.81 -35.07 2.43
C ALA A 325 -8.43 -34.35 3.61
N SER A 326 -7.63 -33.60 4.38
CA SER A 326 -8.12 -32.80 5.53
C SER A 326 -9.08 -31.69 5.06
N TYR A 327 -8.78 -31.06 3.93
CA TYR A 327 -9.65 -30.05 3.32
C TYR A 327 -11.03 -30.64 2.97
N ARG A 328 -11.06 -31.81 2.33
CA ARG A 328 -12.31 -32.51 1.97
C ARG A 328 -13.18 -32.81 3.18
N VAL A 329 -12.58 -33.16 4.32
CA VAL A 329 -13.30 -33.42 5.56
C VAL A 329 -13.84 -32.12 6.17
N ALA A 330 -13.09 -31.04 6.10
CA ALA A 330 -13.45 -29.75 6.69
C ALA A 330 -14.58 -29.01 5.94
N VAL A 331 -14.80 -29.30 4.66
CA VAL A 331 -15.80 -28.59 3.81
C VAL A 331 -17.06 -29.44 3.53
N LYS A 332 -17.17 -30.62 4.11
CA LYS A 332 -18.37 -31.46 4.13
C LYS A 332 -19.09 -31.38 5.46
#